data_005930a89fec17b57c1c3010d335edc8
#
_entry.id   005930a89fec17b57c1c3010d335edc8
#
_cell.length_a   1.000
_cell.length_b   1.000
_cell.length_c   1.000
_cell.angle_alpha   90.00
_cell.angle_beta   90.00
_cell.angle_gamma   90.00
#
_symmetry.space_group_name_H-M   'P 1'
#
loop_
_entity.id
_entity.type
_entity.pdbx_description
1 polymer ?
#
loop_
_entity_poly.entity_id
_entity_poly.type
_entity_poly.pdbx_seq_one_letter_code
_entity_poly.pdbx_strand_id
1 'polypeptide(L)'
;MPRNISCKGDKFLTLSIESSCDETAAAVLANGRELLSNVISTQIETHKLYGGVVPEIASRQHLMNINSVIAKALDDAGLTISDIDLIAVTYGPGLIGALVIGVAAAKALALANDIPLVGVNHMHGHISSNYISYPELKPPFVSLVISGGHTNLINVKDYTSFEVIGSTRDDAVGEAYDKVARVIGLGYPGGPKIDNLAKEGDPEAIHFKRVYLDKDSLDFSFSGIKTAVLNYVNTERQANRELDISNIAAGFQEAIVDVLVDKSMQAVRQYGDGRLVLAGGVAANSRIREAVTKRCEEEGIELFLPEKKLCTDNAAMIACAGYYKYLKCGADSLRLDATANLPF
;
A
#
# COMPACT_ATOMS: atom_id res chain seq x y z
N MET A 1 -9.80 0.68 -27.48
CA MET A 1 -9.85 2.17 -27.53
C MET A 1 -10.54 2.63 -26.26
N PRO A 2 -10.06 3.66 -25.55
CA PRO A 2 -10.77 4.19 -24.40
C PRO A 2 -12.15 4.70 -24.86
N ARG A 3 -13.17 4.47 -24.02
CA ARG A 3 -14.52 5.01 -24.28
C ARG A 3 -14.44 6.53 -24.30
N ASN A 4 -15.16 7.18 -25.21
CA ASN A 4 -15.44 8.61 -25.08
C ASN A 4 -16.31 8.78 -23.86
N ILE A 5 -15.73 9.31 -22.76
CA ILE A 5 -16.46 9.63 -21.54
C ILE A 5 -16.95 11.07 -21.66
N SER A 6 -18.26 11.27 -21.44
CA SER A 6 -18.79 12.61 -21.23
C SER A 6 -18.50 12.99 -19.78
N CYS A 7 -17.95 14.19 -19.57
CA CYS A 7 -17.82 14.81 -18.26
C CYS A 7 -18.84 15.96 -18.15
N LYS A 8 -19.21 16.31 -16.91
CA LYS A 8 -20.16 17.40 -16.63
C LYS A 8 -19.51 18.79 -16.83
N GLY A 9 -18.18 18.86 -16.81
CA GLY A 9 -17.40 20.08 -17.00
C GLY A 9 -16.18 19.85 -17.88
N ASP A 10 -15.16 20.73 -17.78
CA ASP A 10 -13.93 20.65 -18.56
C ASP A 10 -13.00 19.50 -18.16
N LYS A 11 -13.17 18.95 -16.93
CA LYS A 11 -12.36 17.86 -16.38
C LYS A 11 -13.27 16.75 -15.90
N PHE A 12 -12.85 15.50 -16.09
CA PHE A 12 -13.53 14.34 -15.54
C PHE A 12 -13.17 14.17 -14.06
N LEU A 13 -14.15 14.29 -13.18
CA LEU A 13 -13.98 14.32 -11.71
C LEU A 13 -14.36 12.97 -11.07
N THR A 14 -13.41 12.37 -10.35
CA THR A 14 -13.61 11.13 -9.61
C THR A 14 -13.53 11.38 -8.11
N LEU A 15 -14.63 11.14 -7.39
CA LEU A 15 -14.64 11.02 -5.92
C LEU A 15 -14.33 9.58 -5.56
N SER A 16 -13.44 9.37 -4.59
CA SER A 16 -13.09 8.02 -4.13
C SER A 16 -13.16 7.86 -2.62
N ILE A 17 -13.36 6.61 -2.20
CA ILE A 17 -13.46 6.21 -0.78
C ILE A 17 -12.54 5.01 -0.54
N GLU A 18 -11.69 5.12 0.49
CA GLU A 18 -10.85 4.04 1.01
C GLU A 18 -11.19 3.78 2.46
N SER A 19 -11.45 2.50 2.79
CA SER A 19 -11.79 2.06 4.14
C SER A 19 -11.40 0.61 4.41
N SER A 20 -10.34 0.10 3.76
CA SER A 20 -10.02 -1.33 3.80
C SER A 20 -9.40 -1.80 5.13
N CYS A 21 -8.79 -0.89 5.91
CA CYS A 21 -8.08 -1.26 7.15
C CYS A 21 -8.38 -0.27 8.28
N ASP A 22 -7.44 0.62 8.61
CA ASP A 22 -7.54 1.56 9.73
C ASP A 22 -7.47 3.05 9.30
N GLU A 23 -7.50 3.34 8.01
CA GLU A 23 -7.66 4.67 7.44
C GLU A 23 -9.03 4.85 6.80
N THR A 24 -9.80 5.85 7.26
CA THR A 24 -10.97 6.35 6.53
C THR A 24 -10.52 7.49 5.64
N ALA A 25 -10.55 7.30 4.32
CA ALA A 25 -10.13 8.35 3.42
C ALA A 25 -11.14 8.63 2.30
N ALA A 26 -11.16 9.88 1.83
CA ALA A 26 -11.84 10.31 0.62
C ALA A 26 -10.96 11.29 -0.15
N ALA A 27 -11.03 11.23 -1.48
CA ALA A 27 -10.24 12.08 -2.35
C ALA A 27 -11.02 12.47 -3.61
N VAL A 28 -10.65 13.61 -4.21
CA VAL A 28 -11.12 14.01 -5.53
C VAL A 28 -9.93 14.14 -6.48
N LEU A 29 -9.99 13.43 -7.60
CA LEU A 29 -9.03 13.54 -8.70
C LEU A 29 -9.71 14.06 -9.96
N ALA A 30 -8.99 14.89 -10.72
CA ALA A 30 -9.35 15.26 -12.07
C ALA A 30 -8.55 14.44 -13.10
N ASN A 31 -9.23 13.93 -14.13
CA ASN A 31 -8.65 13.17 -15.24
C ASN A 31 -7.78 11.98 -14.81
N GLY A 32 -8.08 11.42 -13.63
CA GLY A 32 -7.43 10.26 -13.03
C GLY A 32 -6.03 10.47 -12.48
N ARG A 33 -5.42 11.66 -12.60
CA ARG A 33 -4.03 11.91 -12.14
C ARG A 33 -3.83 13.23 -11.40
N GLU A 34 -4.64 14.23 -11.64
CA GLU A 34 -4.53 15.53 -10.99
C GLU A 34 -5.25 15.48 -9.63
N LEU A 35 -4.48 15.57 -8.57
CA LEU A 35 -4.99 15.51 -7.19
C LEU A 35 -5.59 16.88 -6.81
N LEU A 36 -6.89 16.92 -6.54
CA LEU A 36 -7.60 18.12 -6.04
C LEU A 36 -7.74 18.10 -4.52
N SER A 37 -8.05 16.94 -3.94
CA SER A 37 -8.12 16.76 -2.49
C SER A 37 -7.81 15.32 -2.09
N ASN A 38 -7.28 15.11 -0.87
CA ASN A 38 -7.07 13.79 -0.27
C ASN A 38 -7.13 13.90 1.25
N VAL A 39 -8.23 13.54 1.83
CA VAL A 39 -8.50 13.63 3.27
C VAL A 39 -8.39 12.25 3.89
N ILE A 40 -7.58 12.11 4.92
CA ILE A 40 -7.31 10.85 5.62
C ILE A 40 -7.59 11.04 7.11
N SER A 41 -8.44 10.18 7.66
CA SER A 41 -8.69 10.06 9.10
C SER A 41 -8.11 8.72 9.57
N THR A 42 -6.89 8.76 10.13
CA THR A 42 -6.18 7.57 10.62
C THR A 42 -6.64 7.18 12.02
N GLN A 43 -6.63 5.89 12.27
CA GLN A 43 -6.99 5.28 13.56
C GLN A 43 -5.76 4.76 14.32
N ILE A 44 -4.54 5.07 13.88
CA ILE A 44 -3.28 4.59 14.46
C ILE A 44 -3.23 4.80 15.97
N GLU A 45 -3.61 5.99 16.46
CA GLU A 45 -3.57 6.29 17.90
C GLU A 45 -4.51 5.39 18.71
N THR A 46 -5.67 5.05 18.16
CA THR A 46 -6.60 4.10 18.79
C THR A 46 -6.00 2.70 18.82
N HIS A 47 -5.45 2.24 17.71
CA HIS A 47 -4.93 0.87 17.58
C HIS A 47 -3.61 0.65 18.31
N LYS A 48 -2.83 1.69 18.58
CA LYS A 48 -1.64 1.62 19.47
C LYS A 48 -1.97 1.07 20.83
N LEU A 49 -3.14 1.37 21.39
CA LEU A 49 -3.57 0.89 22.70
C LEU A 49 -3.73 -0.63 22.74
N TYR A 50 -3.97 -1.25 21.59
CA TYR A 50 -4.16 -2.71 21.46
C TYR A 50 -2.95 -3.42 20.87
N GLY A 51 -1.91 -2.67 20.49
CA GLY A 51 -0.70 -3.22 19.87
C GLY A 51 -0.90 -3.70 18.44
N GLY A 52 -1.93 -3.22 17.75
CA GLY A 52 -2.25 -3.54 16.34
C GLY A 52 -3.72 -3.32 16.04
N VAL A 53 -4.10 -3.45 14.77
CA VAL A 53 -5.47 -3.19 14.30
C VAL A 53 -6.47 -4.20 14.89
N VAL A 54 -7.57 -3.68 15.45
CA VAL A 54 -8.71 -4.46 15.94
C VAL A 54 -9.90 -4.24 14.99
N PRO A 55 -10.31 -5.28 14.21
CA PRO A 55 -11.25 -5.12 13.11
C PRO A 55 -12.59 -4.49 13.49
N GLU A 56 -13.14 -4.86 14.65
CA GLU A 56 -14.44 -4.32 15.11
C GLU A 56 -14.34 -2.84 15.48
N ILE A 57 -13.23 -2.43 16.10
CA ILE A 57 -12.97 -1.03 16.44
C ILE A 57 -12.79 -0.23 15.15
N ALA A 58 -12.03 -0.76 14.18
CA ALA A 58 -11.83 -0.12 12.89
C ALA A 58 -13.17 0.13 12.19
N SER A 59 -14.04 -0.88 12.11
CA SER A 59 -15.38 -0.74 11.48
C SER A 59 -16.21 0.37 12.13
N ARG A 60 -16.25 0.45 13.46
CA ARG A 60 -16.99 1.49 14.18
C ARG A 60 -16.43 2.89 13.91
N GLN A 61 -15.11 3.04 13.87
CA GLN A 61 -14.47 4.31 13.55
C GLN A 61 -14.78 4.77 12.11
N HIS A 62 -14.76 3.85 11.13
CA HIS A 62 -15.17 4.18 9.76
C HIS A 62 -16.61 4.71 9.72
N LEU A 63 -17.53 4.05 10.40
CA LEU A 63 -18.94 4.47 10.45
C LEU A 63 -19.10 5.89 11.02
N MET A 64 -18.30 6.25 12.02
CA MET A 64 -18.32 7.58 12.64
C MET A 64 -17.73 8.67 11.73
N ASN A 65 -16.70 8.33 10.95
CA ASN A 65 -15.87 9.32 10.25
C ASN A 65 -16.23 9.51 8.78
N ILE A 66 -16.83 8.51 8.12
CA ILE A 66 -16.94 8.46 6.66
C ILE A 66 -17.65 9.68 6.05
N ASN A 67 -18.74 10.12 6.65
CA ASN A 67 -19.51 11.25 6.11
C ASN A 67 -18.72 12.57 6.22
N SER A 68 -18.04 12.80 7.34
CA SER A 68 -17.23 14.01 7.53
C SER A 68 -16.01 14.04 6.64
N VAL A 69 -15.39 12.88 6.40
CA VAL A 69 -14.22 12.74 5.52
C VAL A 69 -14.61 12.99 4.06
N ILE A 70 -15.75 12.45 3.61
CA ILE A 70 -16.27 12.69 2.25
C ILE A 70 -16.64 14.17 2.07
N ALA A 71 -17.39 14.75 3.01
CA ALA A 71 -17.78 16.16 2.94
C ALA A 71 -16.56 17.08 2.88
N LYS A 72 -15.56 16.81 3.73
CA LYS A 72 -14.32 17.58 3.73
C LYS A 72 -13.52 17.43 2.44
N ALA A 73 -13.49 16.24 1.83
CA ALA A 73 -12.77 16.02 0.57
C ALA A 73 -13.40 16.83 -0.58
N LEU A 74 -14.73 16.94 -0.62
CA LEU A 74 -15.45 17.78 -1.58
C LEU A 74 -15.20 19.27 -1.31
N ASP A 75 -15.29 19.70 -0.05
CA ASP A 75 -15.04 21.09 0.38
C ASP A 75 -13.61 21.54 0.05
N ASP A 76 -12.60 20.73 0.39
CA ASP A 76 -11.19 21.00 0.09
C ASP A 76 -10.92 21.11 -1.41
N ALA A 77 -11.71 20.42 -2.26
CA ALA A 77 -11.65 20.53 -3.71
C ALA A 77 -12.46 21.71 -4.27
N GLY A 78 -13.25 22.40 -3.44
CA GLY A 78 -14.16 23.46 -3.87
C GLY A 78 -15.33 22.96 -4.74
N LEU A 79 -15.77 21.71 -4.50
CA LEU A 79 -16.76 21.00 -5.32
C LEU A 79 -17.94 20.52 -4.48
N THR A 80 -19.01 20.17 -5.18
CA THR A 80 -20.18 19.49 -4.61
C THR A 80 -20.34 18.10 -5.23
N ILE A 81 -21.18 17.26 -4.67
CA ILE A 81 -21.43 15.93 -5.22
C ILE A 81 -22.00 15.97 -6.64
N SER A 82 -22.71 17.06 -7.00
CA SER A 82 -23.27 17.23 -8.34
C SER A 82 -22.22 17.46 -9.43
N ASP A 83 -20.99 17.83 -9.07
CA ASP A 83 -19.89 18.04 -9.99
C ASP A 83 -19.14 16.73 -10.33
N ILE A 84 -19.38 15.66 -9.54
CA ILE A 84 -18.67 14.39 -9.65
C ILE A 84 -19.22 13.54 -10.80
N ASP A 85 -18.31 13.02 -11.64
CA ASP A 85 -18.61 12.15 -12.79
C ASP A 85 -18.52 10.66 -12.47
N LEU A 86 -17.73 10.27 -11.43
CA LEU A 86 -17.47 8.88 -11.05
C LEU A 86 -17.26 8.77 -9.54
N ILE A 87 -17.84 7.74 -8.95
CA ILE A 87 -17.50 7.30 -7.59
C ILE A 87 -16.68 6.02 -7.68
N ALA A 88 -15.48 6.02 -7.07
CA ALA A 88 -14.63 4.86 -6.92
C ALA A 88 -14.56 4.45 -5.44
N VAL A 89 -14.56 3.14 -5.16
CA VAL A 89 -14.49 2.65 -3.78
C VAL A 89 -13.68 1.37 -3.69
N THR A 90 -12.88 1.25 -2.66
CA THR A 90 -12.22 -0.01 -2.34
C THR A 90 -13.25 -1.03 -1.90
N TYR A 91 -13.34 -2.16 -2.63
CA TYR A 91 -14.24 -3.24 -2.27
C TYR A 91 -13.53 -4.50 -1.77
N GLY A 92 -12.19 -4.49 -1.80
CA GLY A 92 -11.29 -5.55 -1.32
C GLY A 92 -9.88 -5.45 -1.92
N PRO A 93 -8.93 -6.25 -1.40
CA PRO A 93 -8.99 -6.97 -0.12
C PRO A 93 -8.96 -6.04 1.09
N GLY A 94 -9.34 -6.56 2.29
CA GLY A 94 -9.29 -5.80 3.53
C GLY A 94 -10.20 -6.36 4.64
N LEU A 95 -10.36 -5.60 5.70
CA LEU A 95 -11.24 -5.96 6.82
C LEU A 95 -12.70 -5.84 6.38
N ILE A 96 -13.43 -6.96 6.37
CA ILE A 96 -14.79 -7.01 5.81
C ILE A 96 -15.72 -5.96 6.42
N GLY A 97 -15.70 -5.78 7.75
CA GLY A 97 -16.55 -4.79 8.42
C GLY A 97 -16.22 -3.36 8.04
N ALA A 98 -14.95 -3.05 7.78
CA ALA A 98 -14.48 -1.75 7.33
C ALA A 98 -14.85 -1.49 5.86
N LEU A 99 -14.59 -2.46 4.98
CA LEU A 99 -14.95 -2.40 3.55
C LEU A 99 -16.45 -2.17 3.33
N VAL A 100 -17.31 -2.87 4.09
CA VAL A 100 -18.78 -2.73 3.98
C VAL A 100 -19.20 -1.28 4.22
N ILE A 101 -18.58 -0.55 5.13
CA ILE A 101 -18.93 0.85 5.40
C ILE A 101 -18.63 1.73 4.18
N GLY A 102 -17.42 1.63 3.61
CA GLY A 102 -17.04 2.38 2.40
C GLY A 102 -17.93 2.05 1.20
N VAL A 103 -18.14 0.75 0.94
CA VAL A 103 -18.98 0.27 -0.17
C VAL A 103 -20.43 0.75 -0.01
N ALA A 104 -21.00 0.70 1.21
CA ALA A 104 -22.36 1.18 1.45
C ALA A 104 -22.49 2.69 1.22
N ALA A 105 -21.52 3.49 1.72
CA ALA A 105 -21.51 4.93 1.49
C ALA A 105 -21.38 5.29 0.01
N ALA A 106 -20.48 4.63 -0.72
CA ALA A 106 -20.28 4.84 -2.16
C ALA A 106 -21.55 4.49 -2.97
N LYS A 107 -22.20 3.36 -2.65
CA LYS A 107 -23.46 2.94 -3.29
C LYS A 107 -24.59 3.92 -3.02
N ALA A 108 -24.72 4.41 -1.78
CA ALA A 108 -25.73 5.39 -1.41
C ALA A 108 -25.55 6.70 -2.19
N LEU A 109 -24.31 7.22 -2.27
CA LEU A 109 -24.01 8.42 -3.03
C LEU A 109 -24.26 8.24 -4.54
N ALA A 110 -23.82 7.12 -5.10
CA ALA A 110 -24.01 6.77 -6.51
C ALA A 110 -25.49 6.72 -6.88
N LEU A 111 -26.30 6.00 -6.06
CA LEU A 111 -27.73 5.86 -6.26
C LEU A 111 -28.49 7.19 -6.14
N ALA A 112 -28.18 7.97 -5.09
CA ALA A 112 -28.88 9.22 -4.81
C ALA A 112 -28.63 10.31 -5.86
N ASN A 113 -27.50 10.28 -6.55
CA ASN A 113 -27.06 11.34 -7.48
C ASN A 113 -26.93 10.85 -8.93
N ASP A 114 -27.34 9.61 -9.23
CA ASP A 114 -27.22 8.97 -10.55
C ASP A 114 -25.78 9.03 -11.11
N ILE A 115 -24.78 8.79 -10.23
CA ILE A 115 -23.37 8.80 -10.58
C ILE A 115 -22.88 7.36 -10.79
N PRO A 116 -22.11 7.07 -11.85
CA PRO A 116 -21.48 5.77 -12.05
C PRO A 116 -20.61 5.34 -10.86
N LEU A 117 -20.64 4.05 -10.50
CA LEU A 117 -19.86 3.44 -9.41
C LEU A 117 -18.86 2.46 -9.96
N VAL A 118 -17.63 2.46 -9.41
CA VAL A 118 -16.59 1.47 -9.71
C VAL A 118 -15.95 0.96 -8.42
N GLY A 119 -15.96 -0.37 -8.23
CA GLY A 119 -15.18 -1.04 -7.20
C GLY A 119 -13.72 -1.19 -7.62
N VAL A 120 -12.81 -0.90 -6.72
CA VAL A 120 -11.36 -0.93 -6.95
C VAL A 120 -10.73 -1.97 -6.01
N ASN A 121 -9.80 -2.77 -6.54
CA ASN A 121 -8.94 -3.59 -5.72
C ASN A 121 -7.90 -2.68 -5.02
N HIS A 122 -7.82 -2.78 -3.70
CA HIS A 122 -6.91 -1.99 -2.87
C HIS A 122 -5.45 -2.02 -3.35
N MET A 123 -4.98 -3.21 -3.76
CA MET A 123 -3.60 -3.39 -4.25
C MET A 123 -3.36 -2.72 -5.60
N HIS A 124 -4.37 -2.70 -6.48
CA HIS A 124 -4.32 -1.92 -7.73
C HIS A 124 -4.23 -0.41 -7.43
N GLY A 125 -4.90 0.03 -6.36
CA GLY A 125 -4.77 1.40 -5.85
C GLY A 125 -3.32 1.75 -5.53
N HIS A 126 -2.64 0.95 -4.71
CA HIS A 126 -1.23 1.20 -4.35
C HIS A 126 -0.33 1.37 -5.57
N ILE A 127 -0.47 0.52 -6.60
CA ILE A 127 0.30 0.68 -7.85
C ILE A 127 -0.06 2.00 -8.53
N SER A 128 -1.36 2.31 -8.61
CA SER A 128 -1.88 3.49 -9.32
C SER A 128 -1.51 4.81 -8.66
N SER A 129 -1.12 4.83 -7.38
CA SER A 129 -0.61 6.02 -6.70
C SER A 129 0.62 6.62 -7.41
N ASN A 130 1.40 5.79 -8.09
CA ASN A 130 2.55 6.23 -8.85
C ASN A 130 2.19 7.06 -10.08
N TYR A 131 1.04 6.84 -10.69
CA TYR A 131 0.57 7.67 -11.82
C TYR A 131 0.19 9.09 -11.40
N ILE A 132 -0.07 9.31 -10.11
CA ILE A 132 -0.29 10.65 -9.54
C ILE A 132 1.05 11.35 -9.34
N SER A 133 2.04 10.64 -8.77
CA SER A 133 3.39 11.17 -8.54
C SER A 133 4.16 11.41 -9.85
N TYR A 134 3.91 10.57 -10.87
CA TYR A 134 4.58 10.58 -12.17
C TYR A 134 3.55 10.56 -13.31
N PRO A 135 3.04 11.71 -13.73
CA PRO A 135 2.02 11.80 -14.80
C PRO A 135 2.46 11.20 -16.14
N GLU A 136 3.76 11.08 -16.38
CA GLU A 136 4.35 10.46 -17.59
C GLU A 136 4.40 8.93 -17.51
N LEU A 137 4.35 8.33 -16.32
CA LEU A 137 4.46 6.88 -16.14
C LEU A 137 3.32 6.15 -16.86
N LYS A 138 3.70 5.15 -17.64
CA LYS A 138 2.78 4.28 -18.41
C LYS A 138 3.24 2.84 -18.30
N PRO A 139 2.32 1.85 -18.24
CA PRO A 139 2.68 0.44 -18.37
C PRO A 139 3.34 0.15 -19.75
N PRO A 140 4.11 -0.96 -19.90
CA PRO A 140 4.38 -1.97 -18.87
C PRO A 140 5.53 -1.62 -17.95
N PHE A 141 5.57 -2.23 -16.76
CA PHE A 141 6.67 -2.16 -15.78
C PHE A 141 6.53 -3.25 -14.71
N VAL A 142 7.59 -3.51 -13.94
CA VAL A 142 7.51 -4.33 -12.72
C VAL A 142 7.22 -3.45 -11.52
N SER A 143 6.30 -3.89 -10.65
CA SER A 143 6.03 -3.21 -9.37
C SER A 143 6.32 -4.10 -8.18
N LEU A 144 7.08 -3.58 -7.20
CA LEU A 144 7.21 -4.15 -5.87
C LEU A 144 6.17 -3.50 -4.96
N VAL A 145 5.16 -4.25 -4.58
CA VAL A 145 4.08 -3.80 -3.68
C VAL A 145 4.33 -4.36 -2.29
N ILE A 146 4.63 -3.48 -1.33
CA ILE A 146 5.00 -3.83 0.05
C ILE A 146 4.18 -3.04 1.05
N SER A 147 3.34 -3.74 1.82
CA SER A 147 2.44 -3.15 2.81
C SER A 147 2.43 -3.94 4.12
N GLY A 148 1.56 -3.58 5.05
CA GLY A 148 1.35 -4.32 6.30
C GLY A 148 0.92 -5.76 6.07
N GLY A 149 0.06 -6.02 5.08
CA GLY A 149 -0.52 -7.33 4.79
C GLY A 149 -0.05 -8.00 3.50
N HIS A 150 0.73 -7.31 2.65
CA HIS A 150 1.09 -7.83 1.33
C HIS A 150 2.56 -7.59 0.99
N THR A 151 3.15 -8.56 0.29
CA THR A 151 4.46 -8.43 -0.33
C THR A 151 4.43 -9.17 -1.65
N ASN A 152 4.35 -8.41 -2.75
CA ASN A 152 4.16 -8.96 -4.08
C ASN A 152 5.08 -8.28 -5.10
N LEU A 153 5.57 -9.07 -6.05
CA LEU A 153 6.12 -8.60 -7.32
C LEU A 153 5.06 -8.75 -8.40
N ILE A 154 4.79 -7.69 -9.12
CA ILE A 154 3.70 -7.60 -10.09
C ILE A 154 4.27 -7.17 -11.44
N ASN A 155 3.99 -7.95 -12.47
CA ASN A 155 4.16 -7.52 -13.85
C ASN A 155 2.91 -6.74 -14.28
N VAL A 156 3.05 -5.42 -14.38
CA VAL A 156 1.98 -4.50 -14.79
C VAL A 156 2.00 -4.37 -16.30
N LYS A 157 1.07 -5.05 -16.99
CA LYS A 157 1.00 -5.09 -18.46
C LYS A 157 0.23 -3.91 -19.05
N ASP A 158 -0.78 -3.43 -18.30
CA ASP A 158 -1.70 -2.36 -18.67
C ASP A 158 -2.23 -1.72 -17.37
N TYR A 159 -2.86 -0.55 -17.42
CA TYR A 159 -3.48 0.15 -16.27
C TYR A 159 -4.46 -0.70 -15.45
N THR A 160 -4.96 -1.80 -16.03
CA THR A 160 -5.94 -2.70 -15.42
C THR A 160 -5.58 -4.18 -15.59
N SER A 161 -4.37 -4.48 -16.06
CA SER A 161 -3.90 -5.86 -16.29
C SER A 161 -2.63 -6.11 -15.51
N PHE A 162 -2.76 -6.93 -14.49
CA PHE A 162 -1.73 -7.23 -13.50
C PHE A 162 -1.49 -8.73 -13.44
N GLU A 163 -0.24 -9.13 -13.30
CA GLU A 163 0.17 -10.52 -13.12
C GLU A 163 1.07 -10.63 -11.90
N VAL A 164 0.66 -11.39 -10.91
CA VAL A 164 1.51 -11.68 -9.74
C VAL A 164 2.61 -12.64 -10.19
N ILE A 165 3.87 -12.19 -10.14
CA ILE A 165 5.04 -12.97 -10.54
C ILE A 165 5.87 -13.46 -9.35
N GLY A 166 5.58 -12.94 -8.14
CA GLY A 166 6.16 -13.38 -6.88
C GLY A 166 5.35 -12.85 -5.71
N SER A 167 5.25 -13.61 -4.63
CA SER A 167 4.52 -13.25 -3.42
C SER A 167 5.19 -13.80 -2.17
N THR A 168 4.85 -13.23 -1.00
CA THR A 168 5.29 -13.87 0.24
C THR A 168 4.55 -15.18 0.49
N ARG A 169 5.28 -16.18 0.98
CA ARG A 169 4.74 -17.49 1.36
C ARG A 169 4.28 -17.56 2.82
N ASP A 170 4.58 -16.52 3.58
CA ASP A 170 4.28 -16.44 5.02
C ASP A 170 3.97 -15.00 5.42
N ASP A 171 4.69 -14.42 6.38
CA ASP A 171 4.47 -13.04 6.83
C ASP A 171 4.72 -12.03 5.70
N ALA A 172 3.88 -11.01 5.59
CA ALA A 172 4.20 -9.84 4.80
C ALA A 172 5.35 -9.05 5.42
N VAL A 173 6.08 -8.27 4.62
CA VAL A 173 7.23 -7.51 5.13
C VAL A 173 6.84 -6.54 6.25
N GLY A 174 5.73 -5.80 6.12
CA GLY A 174 5.27 -4.89 7.16
C GLY A 174 4.86 -5.62 8.43
N GLU A 175 4.21 -6.77 8.31
CA GLU A 175 3.88 -7.65 9.44
C GLU A 175 5.15 -8.16 10.15
N ALA A 176 6.21 -8.48 9.40
CA ALA A 176 7.50 -8.86 9.98
C ALA A 176 8.12 -7.71 10.78
N TYR A 177 8.07 -6.47 10.26
CA TYR A 177 8.50 -5.28 11.01
C TYR A 177 7.71 -5.09 12.31
N ASP A 178 6.39 -5.20 12.28
CA ASP A 178 5.55 -5.03 13.47
C ASP A 178 5.81 -6.13 14.51
N LYS A 179 5.99 -7.37 14.09
CA LYS A 179 6.31 -8.50 14.97
C LYS A 179 7.68 -8.33 15.63
N VAL A 180 8.71 -7.92 14.87
CA VAL A 180 10.06 -7.68 15.40
C VAL A 180 10.06 -6.46 16.33
N ALA A 181 9.41 -5.37 15.97
CA ALA A 181 9.28 -4.19 16.82
C ALA A 181 8.68 -4.54 18.20
N ARG A 182 7.68 -5.44 18.22
CA ARG A 182 7.10 -5.94 19.47
C ARG A 182 8.09 -6.76 20.29
N VAL A 183 8.89 -7.63 19.66
CA VAL A 183 9.92 -8.45 20.33
C VAL A 183 10.99 -7.58 20.99
N ILE A 184 11.41 -6.50 20.35
CA ILE A 184 12.44 -5.59 20.86
C ILE A 184 11.88 -4.40 21.68
N GLY A 185 10.56 -4.39 21.93
CA GLY A 185 9.93 -3.42 22.84
C GLY A 185 9.57 -2.08 22.25
N LEU A 186 9.57 -1.92 20.91
CA LEU A 186 9.23 -0.64 20.25
C LEU A 186 7.73 -0.41 20.11
N GLY A 187 6.91 -1.49 20.13
CA GLY A 187 5.46 -1.42 19.98
C GLY A 187 5.00 -1.08 18.55
N TYR A 188 3.73 -0.70 18.40
CA TYR A 188 3.05 -0.44 17.12
C TYR A 188 2.96 1.06 16.78
N PRO A 189 3.00 1.48 15.48
CA PRO A 189 3.43 0.70 14.32
C PRO A 189 4.95 0.46 14.32
N GLY A 190 5.37 -0.75 13.94
CA GLY A 190 6.76 -1.19 14.04
C GLY A 190 7.66 -0.64 12.93
N GLY A 191 7.15 -0.59 11.70
CA GLY A 191 7.94 -0.19 10.53
C GLY A 191 8.68 1.13 10.70
N PRO A 192 7.99 2.26 10.96
CA PRO A 192 8.64 3.56 11.14
C PRO A 192 9.61 3.61 12.34
N LYS A 193 9.30 2.87 13.41
CA LYS A 193 10.14 2.84 14.62
C LYS A 193 11.45 2.09 14.39
N ILE A 194 11.39 0.95 13.71
CA ILE A 194 12.58 0.20 13.30
C ILE A 194 13.39 1.03 12.30
N ASP A 195 12.77 1.63 11.28
CA ASP A 195 13.46 2.45 10.29
C ASP A 195 14.22 3.62 10.92
N ASN A 196 13.64 4.27 11.94
CA ASN A 196 14.32 5.35 12.64
C ASN A 196 15.45 4.86 13.53
N LEU A 197 15.22 3.80 14.30
CA LEU A 197 16.21 3.26 15.23
C LEU A 197 17.41 2.61 14.51
N ALA A 198 17.15 1.95 13.38
CA ALA A 198 18.19 1.32 12.57
C ALA A 198 19.26 2.31 12.05
N LYS A 199 18.93 3.60 11.95
CA LYS A 199 19.91 4.65 11.56
C LYS A 199 20.99 4.90 12.62
N GLU A 200 20.72 4.51 13.87
CA GLU A 200 21.64 4.67 15.01
C GLU A 200 22.48 3.41 15.22
N GLY A 201 22.13 2.30 14.55
CA GLY A 201 22.80 1.01 14.66
C GLY A 201 23.76 0.70 13.53
N ASP A 202 24.62 -0.29 13.76
CA ASP A 202 25.52 -0.86 12.75
C ASP A 202 24.85 -2.11 12.13
N PRO A 203 24.52 -2.13 10.82
CA PRO A 203 23.89 -3.27 10.16
C PRO A 203 24.82 -4.51 10.09
N GLU A 204 26.13 -4.34 10.25
CA GLU A 204 27.11 -5.44 10.25
C GLU A 204 27.37 -6.02 11.64
N ALA A 205 26.94 -5.35 12.72
CA ALA A 205 27.14 -5.82 14.09
C ALA A 205 26.41 -7.13 14.39
N ILE A 206 25.23 -7.34 13.78
CA ILE A 206 24.42 -8.54 13.97
C ILE A 206 23.94 -9.03 12.60
N HIS A 207 24.53 -10.10 12.14
CA HIS A 207 24.21 -10.66 10.83
C HIS A 207 23.05 -11.66 10.91
N PHE A 208 21.83 -11.24 10.50
CA PHE A 208 20.70 -12.14 10.32
C PHE A 208 20.72 -12.79 8.93
N LYS A 209 20.42 -14.11 8.88
CA LYS A 209 20.40 -14.85 7.63
C LYS A 209 19.33 -14.33 6.68
N ARG A 210 19.71 -13.99 5.46
CA ARG A 210 18.78 -13.67 4.36
C ARG A 210 18.08 -14.94 3.91
N VAL A 211 16.76 -14.88 3.80
CA VAL A 211 15.97 -16.07 3.41
C VAL A 211 15.64 -16.00 1.94
N TYR A 212 16.34 -16.82 1.17
CA TYR A 212 16.01 -17.09 -0.24
C TYR A 212 15.39 -18.48 -0.30
N LEU A 213 14.21 -18.60 -0.91
CA LEU A 213 13.56 -19.88 -1.15
C LEU A 213 14.35 -20.64 -2.23
N ASP A 214 13.81 -20.83 -3.41
CA ASP A 214 14.55 -21.41 -4.52
C ASP A 214 15.30 -20.34 -5.32
N LYS A 215 16.39 -20.73 -6.01
CA LYS A 215 17.27 -19.80 -6.73
C LYS A 215 16.55 -18.98 -7.80
N ASP A 216 15.57 -19.59 -8.48
CA ASP A 216 14.82 -18.95 -9.57
C ASP A 216 13.44 -18.43 -9.13
N SER A 217 13.06 -18.65 -7.88
CA SER A 217 11.79 -18.17 -7.33
C SER A 217 11.84 -16.68 -7.08
N LEU A 218 10.78 -15.97 -7.45
CA LEU A 218 10.53 -14.56 -7.09
C LEU A 218 9.74 -14.43 -5.78
N ASP A 219 9.38 -15.53 -5.14
CA ASP A 219 8.64 -15.51 -3.88
C ASP A 219 9.53 -15.15 -2.69
N PHE A 220 8.89 -14.58 -1.67
CA PHE A 220 9.51 -14.14 -0.43
C PHE A 220 9.15 -15.04 0.75
N SER A 221 9.96 -14.97 1.81
CA SER A 221 9.64 -15.51 3.14
C SER A 221 10.33 -14.64 4.19
N PHE A 222 9.56 -14.17 5.18
CA PHE A 222 10.05 -13.31 6.26
C PHE A 222 9.87 -13.90 7.66
N SER A 223 9.14 -15.02 7.81
CA SER A 223 8.94 -15.68 9.10
C SER A 223 10.25 -16.20 9.70
N GLY A 224 11.19 -16.64 8.85
CA GLY A 224 12.51 -17.10 9.25
C GLY A 224 13.36 -16.01 9.88
N ILE A 225 13.34 -14.80 9.33
CA ILE A 225 14.10 -13.65 9.87
C ILE A 225 13.53 -13.24 11.24
N LYS A 226 12.21 -13.17 11.36
CA LYS A 226 11.55 -12.90 12.66
C LYS A 226 11.99 -13.90 13.74
N THR A 227 12.00 -15.19 13.38
CA THR A 227 12.42 -16.26 14.31
C THR A 227 13.90 -16.12 14.70
N ALA A 228 14.75 -15.73 13.75
CA ALA A 228 16.17 -15.49 14.03
C ALA A 228 16.37 -14.33 15.02
N VAL A 229 15.64 -13.22 14.87
CA VAL A 229 15.68 -12.09 15.81
C VAL A 229 15.18 -12.53 17.19
N LEU A 230 14.06 -13.25 17.26
CA LEU A 230 13.51 -13.74 18.53
C LEU A 230 14.52 -14.64 19.27
N ASN A 231 15.15 -15.57 18.56
CA ASN A 231 16.15 -16.48 19.13
C ASN A 231 17.38 -15.69 19.61
N TYR A 232 17.86 -14.72 18.84
CA TYR A 232 18.97 -13.87 19.25
C TYR A 232 18.64 -13.13 20.56
N VAL A 233 17.51 -12.44 20.62
CA VAL A 233 17.06 -11.68 21.81
C VAL A 233 16.94 -12.61 23.03
N ASN A 234 16.38 -13.80 22.87
CA ASN A 234 16.24 -14.75 23.96
C ASN A 234 17.61 -15.27 24.45
N THR A 235 18.54 -15.55 23.53
CA THR A 235 19.89 -16.01 23.87
C THR A 235 20.66 -14.94 24.66
N GLU A 236 20.62 -13.69 24.22
CA GLU A 236 21.29 -12.60 24.91
C GLU A 236 20.69 -12.35 26.31
N ARG A 237 19.35 -12.39 26.44
CA ARG A 237 18.66 -12.27 27.74
C ARG A 237 19.02 -13.41 28.70
N GLN A 238 19.06 -14.63 28.21
CA GLN A 238 19.46 -15.81 29.05
C GLN A 238 20.92 -15.72 29.53
N ALA A 239 21.78 -15.11 28.68
CA ALA A 239 23.17 -14.87 29.05
C ALA A 239 23.36 -13.62 29.92
N ASN A 240 22.28 -12.91 30.31
CA ASN A 240 22.30 -11.65 31.04
C ASN A 240 23.16 -10.58 30.33
N ARG A 241 23.18 -10.59 29.00
CA ARG A 241 23.83 -9.55 28.20
C ARG A 241 22.85 -8.44 27.85
N GLU A 242 23.32 -7.21 27.82
CA GLU A 242 22.54 -6.06 27.40
C GLU A 242 22.26 -6.14 25.90
N LEU A 243 21.01 -5.82 25.51
CA LEU A 243 20.59 -5.82 24.13
C LEU A 243 20.91 -4.46 23.50
N ASP A 244 21.71 -4.45 22.46
CA ASP A 244 21.81 -3.29 21.59
C ASP A 244 20.65 -3.33 20.58
N ILE A 245 19.56 -2.62 20.92
CA ILE A 245 18.32 -2.64 20.14
C ILE A 245 18.52 -1.95 18.79
N SER A 246 19.41 -0.94 18.70
CA SER A 246 19.71 -0.24 17.44
C SER A 246 20.42 -1.16 16.45
N ASN A 247 21.40 -1.94 16.91
CA ASN A 247 22.08 -2.93 16.09
C ASN A 247 21.17 -4.08 15.66
N ILE A 248 20.26 -4.51 16.55
CA ILE A 248 19.23 -5.51 16.18
C ILE A 248 18.31 -4.96 15.07
N ALA A 249 17.85 -3.72 15.23
CA ALA A 249 16.98 -3.07 14.24
C ALA A 249 17.71 -2.91 12.88
N ALA A 250 18.97 -2.48 12.90
CA ALA A 250 19.78 -2.28 11.70
C ALA A 250 20.05 -3.60 10.98
N GLY A 251 20.52 -4.64 11.66
CA GLY A 251 20.79 -5.95 11.08
C GLY A 251 19.53 -6.65 10.56
N PHE A 252 18.39 -6.52 11.28
CA PHE A 252 17.10 -7.02 10.82
C PHE A 252 16.65 -6.31 9.55
N GLN A 253 16.68 -4.97 9.54
CA GLN A 253 16.27 -4.16 8.39
C GLN A 253 17.12 -4.49 7.15
N GLU A 254 18.44 -4.57 7.31
CA GLU A 254 19.34 -4.90 6.21
C GLU A 254 19.04 -6.29 5.61
N ALA A 255 18.75 -7.28 6.45
CA ALA A 255 18.40 -8.61 5.97
C ALA A 255 17.10 -8.65 5.15
N ILE A 256 16.12 -7.81 5.48
CA ILE A 256 14.88 -7.63 4.70
C ILE A 256 15.19 -6.90 3.38
N VAL A 257 15.95 -5.80 3.46
CA VAL A 257 16.25 -4.94 2.31
C VAL A 257 16.98 -5.71 1.22
N ASP A 258 18.01 -6.49 1.58
CA ASP A 258 18.77 -7.30 0.62
C ASP A 258 17.86 -8.23 -0.20
N VAL A 259 16.95 -8.94 0.48
CA VAL A 259 16.04 -9.88 -0.18
C VAL A 259 15.05 -9.14 -1.11
N LEU A 260 14.50 -8.00 -0.66
CA LEU A 260 13.58 -7.19 -1.47
C LEU A 260 14.28 -6.65 -2.73
N VAL A 261 15.49 -6.11 -2.58
CA VAL A 261 16.27 -5.55 -3.70
C VAL A 261 16.63 -6.64 -4.71
N ASP A 262 17.24 -7.74 -4.26
CA ASP A 262 17.70 -8.82 -5.15
C ASP A 262 16.55 -9.43 -5.97
N LYS A 263 15.40 -9.69 -5.30
CA LYS A 263 14.21 -10.24 -5.98
C LYS A 263 13.59 -9.23 -6.94
N SER A 264 13.60 -7.93 -6.61
CA SER A 264 13.10 -6.88 -7.50
C SER A 264 13.96 -6.75 -8.76
N MET A 265 15.29 -6.75 -8.62
CA MET A 265 16.20 -6.75 -9.77
C MET A 265 16.04 -8.00 -10.64
N GLN A 266 15.90 -9.17 -10.00
CA GLN A 266 15.62 -10.41 -10.72
C GLN A 266 14.32 -10.33 -11.53
N ALA A 267 13.25 -9.79 -10.93
CA ALA A 267 11.96 -9.61 -11.60
C ALA A 267 12.04 -8.65 -12.79
N VAL A 268 12.73 -7.50 -12.63
CA VAL A 268 12.91 -6.53 -13.72
C VAL A 268 13.67 -7.15 -14.89
N ARG A 269 14.73 -7.94 -14.63
CA ARG A 269 15.48 -8.64 -15.68
C ARG A 269 14.64 -9.68 -16.42
N GLN A 270 13.67 -10.32 -15.77
CA GLN A 270 12.83 -11.37 -16.35
C GLN A 270 11.59 -10.85 -17.06
N TYR A 271 10.97 -9.78 -16.55
CA TYR A 271 9.62 -9.35 -16.94
C TYR A 271 9.52 -7.87 -17.33
N GLY A 272 10.48 -7.04 -16.93
CA GLY A 272 10.37 -5.60 -17.05
C GLY A 272 11.01 -5.02 -18.31
N ASP A 273 10.55 -3.85 -18.70
CA ASP A 273 11.16 -3.02 -19.74
C ASP A 273 12.24 -2.08 -19.16
N GLY A 274 13.01 -2.56 -18.17
CA GLY A 274 14.00 -1.74 -17.46
C GLY A 274 13.40 -0.74 -16.48
N ARG A 275 12.16 -0.94 -16.03
CA ARG A 275 11.45 -0.05 -15.11
C ARG A 275 10.96 -0.79 -13.85
N LEU A 276 11.23 -0.18 -12.70
CA LEU A 276 10.77 -0.64 -11.39
C LEU A 276 9.93 0.44 -10.69
N VAL A 277 8.77 0.05 -10.19
CA VAL A 277 7.86 0.92 -9.44
C VAL A 277 7.70 0.36 -8.03
N LEU A 278 7.93 1.15 -6.98
CA LEU A 278 7.60 0.77 -5.61
C LEU A 278 6.19 1.26 -5.26
N ALA A 279 5.49 0.46 -4.44
CA ALA A 279 4.14 0.78 -3.98
C ALA A 279 3.86 0.20 -2.58
N GLY A 280 2.86 0.75 -1.90
CA GLY A 280 2.45 0.32 -0.56
C GLY A 280 3.17 1.03 0.58
N GLY A 281 2.61 0.95 1.79
CA GLY A 281 3.06 1.73 2.96
C GLY A 281 4.51 1.52 3.34
N VAL A 282 5.04 0.29 3.19
CA VAL A 282 6.45 -0.02 3.51
C VAL A 282 7.42 0.59 2.48
N ALA A 283 6.95 0.98 1.29
CA ALA A 283 7.76 1.74 0.32
C ALA A 283 8.16 3.14 0.81
N ALA A 284 7.61 3.61 1.94
CA ALA A 284 8.05 4.82 2.62
C ALA A 284 9.35 4.64 3.44
N ASN A 285 9.74 3.39 3.74
CA ASN A 285 10.95 3.06 4.52
C ASN A 285 12.20 3.64 3.87
N SER A 286 13.01 4.35 4.66
CA SER A 286 14.15 5.12 4.13
C SER A 286 15.26 4.22 3.58
N ARG A 287 15.57 3.11 4.27
CA ARG A 287 16.63 2.20 3.85
C ARG A 287 16.28 1.40 2.61
N ILE A 288 15.00 0.97 2.47
CA ILE A 288 14.51 0.31 1.26
C ILE A 288 14.66 1.26 0.06
N ARG A 289 14.22 2.51 0.20
CA ARG A 289 14.32 3.52 -0.88
C ARG A 289 15.77 3.74 -1.29
N GLU A 290 16.67 3.94 -0.32
CA GLU A 290 18.09 4.12 -0.57
C GLU A 290 18.71 2.93 -1.33
N ALA A 291 18.50 1.71 -0.82
CA ALA A 291 19.11 0.51 -1.40
C ALA A 291 18.58 0.20 -2.81
N VAL A 292 17.26 0.35 -3.02
CA VAL A 292 16.66 0.15 -4.34
C VAL A 292 17.15 1.21 -5.32
N THR A 293 17.24 2.49 -4.90
CA THR A 293 17.75 3.57 -5.75
C THR A 293 19.17 3.28 -6.21
N LYS A 294 20.06 2.98 -5.25
CA LYS A 294 21.46 2.66 -5.56
C LYS A 294 21.57 1.49 -6.55
N ARG A 295 20.85 0.40 -6.31
CA ARG A 295 20.91 -0.77 -7.19
C ARG A 295 20.31 -0.49 -8.57
N CYS A 296 19.24 0.29 -8.68
CA CYS A 296 18.68 0.69 -9.96
C CYS A 296 19.65 1.56 -10.76
N GLU A 297 20.36 2.50 -10.11
CA GLU A 297 21.39 3.30 -10.75
C GLU A 297 22.55 2.44 -11.27
N GLU A 298 23.03 1.46 -10.48
CA GLU A 298 24.09 0.52 -10.87
C GLU A 298 23.69 -0.37 -12.06
N GLU A 299 22.42 -0.76 -12.17
CA GLU A 299 21.91 -1.64 -13.24
C GLU A 299 21.23 -0.88 -14.40
N GLY A 300 21.17 0.44 -14.36
CA GLY A 300 20.55 1.27 -15.39
C GLY A 300 19.02 1.10 -15.49
N ILE A 301 18.35 0.81 -14.36
CA ILE A 301 16.91 0.63 -14.25
C ILE A 301 16.25 1.96 -13.89
N GLU A 302 15.21 2.34 -14.62
CA GLU A 302 14.38 3.51 -14.31
C GLU A 302 13.49 3.22 -13.10
N LEU A 303 13.67 3.99 -12.01
CA LEU A 303 13.00 3.79 -10.74
C LEU A 303 11.93 4.84 -10.48
N PHE A 304 10.72 4.40 -10.07
CA PHE A 304 9.61 5.25 -9.64
C PHE A 304 9.27 4.98 -8.18
N LEU A 305 9.47 5.99 -7.35
CA LEU A 305 9.17 5.94 -5.91
C LEU A 305 8.05 6.94 -5.61
N PRO A 306 6.87 6.51 -5.16
CA PRO A 306 5.77 7.44 -4.92
C PRO A 306 6.13 8.43 -3.82
N GLU A 307 5.50 9.61 -3.83
CA GLU A 307 5.61 10.53 -2.70
C GLU A 307 5.19 9.83 -1.42
N LYS A 308 5.91 10.06 -0.31
CA LYS A 308 5.67 9.36 0.97
C LYS A 308 4.21 9.43 1.43
N LYS A 309 3.54 10.59 1.20
CA LYS A 309 2.12 10.78 1.52
C LYS A 309 1.14 9.91 0.71
N LEU A 310 1.61 9.36 -0.43
CA LEU A 310 0.84 8.47 -1.31
C LEU A 310 1.25 6.98 -1.17
N CYS A 311 2.22 6.67 -0.31
CA CYS A 311 2.62 5.29 -0.03
C CYS A 311 1.60 4.56 0.85
N THR A 312 1.11 5.23 1.92
CA THR A 312 0.13 4.66 2.85
C THR A 312 -1.28 4.68 2.27
N ASP A 313 -2.20 4.00 2.93
CA ASP A 313 -3.59 3.93 2.51
C ASP A 313 -4.20 5.33 2.39
N ASN A 314 -4.75 5.60 1.22
CA ASN A 314 -5.34 6.88 0.86
C ASN A 314 -6.36 6.71 -0.26
N ALA A 315 -7.29 7.66 -0.38
CA ALA A 315 -8.32 7.54 -1.40
C ALA A 315 -7.87 8.00 -2.79
N ALA A 316 -6.83 8.85 -2.91
CA ALA A 316 -6.34 9.29 -4.22
C ALA A 316 -5.88 8.13 -5.10
N MET A 317 -5.22 7.11 -4.51
CA MET A 317 -4.82 5.88 -5.20
C MET A 317 -6.03 5.12 -5.78
N ILE A 318 -7.15 5.14 -5.06
CA ILE A 318 -8.40 4.47 -5.46
C ILE A 318 -9.10 5.25 -6.57
N ALA A 319 -9.10 6.59 -6.53
CA ALA A 319 -9.62 7.42 -7.61
C ALA A 319 -8.86 7.18 -8.91
N CYS A 320 -7.53 7.10 -8.86
CA CYS A 320 -6.69 6.85 -10.02
C CYS A 320 -6.97 5.47 -10.64
N ALA A 321 -6.94 4.42 -9.85
CA ALA A 321 -7.25 3.05 -10.30
C ALA A 321 -8.68 2.94 -10.84
N GLY A 322 -9.66 3.54 -10.16
CA GLY A 322 -11.05 3.58 -10.56
C GLY A 322 -11.28 4.27 -11.89
N TYR A 323 -10.62 5.38 -12.12
CA TYR A 323 -10.66 6.08 -13.40
C TYR A 323 -10.25 5.18 -14.58
N TYR A 324 -9.08 4.52 -14.47
CA TYR A 324 -8.61 3.62 -15.54
C TYR A 324 -9.50 2.39 -15.71
N LYS A 325 -10.01 1.82 -14.61
CA LYS A 325 -10.98 0.72 -14.68
C LYS A 325 -12.26 1.16 -15.37
N TYR A 326 -12.79 2.34 -15.05
CA TYR A 326 -13.99 2.89 -15.69
C TYR A 326 -13.81 3.10 -17.19
N LEU A 327 -12.67 3.65 -17.61
CA LEU A 327 -12.33 3.84 -19.03
C LEU A 327 -12.37 2.52 -19.82
N LYS A 328 -11.91 1.43 -19.21
CA LYS A 328 -11.81 0.13 -19.88
C LYS A 328 -13.09 -0.70 -19.78
N CYS A 329 -13.68 -0.79 -18.59
CA CYS A 329 -14.76 -1.70 -18.27
C CYS A 329 -16.13 -1.03 -18.16
N GLY A 330 -16.19 0.28 -17.90
CA GLY A 330 -17.41 1.00 -17.52
C GLY A 330 -17.75 0.87 -16.04
N ALA A 331 -18.97 1.26 -15.66
CA ALA A 331 -19.43 1.21 -14.28
C ALA A 331 -19.75 -0.22 -13.84
N ASP A 332 -19.52 -0.47 -12.57
CA ASP A 332 -20.02 -1.66 -11.89
C ASP A 332 -21.51 -1.47 -11.51
N SER A 333 -22.22 -2.57 -11.29
CA SER A 333 -23.58 -2.49 -10.80
C SER A 333 -23.65 -2.18 -9.31
N LEU A 334 -24.78 -1.64 -8.84
CA LEU A 334 -25.05 -1.44 -7.42
C LEU A 334 -25.12 -2.76 -6.60
N ARG A 335 -24.99 -3.92 -7.25
CA ARG A 335 -24.81 -5.22 -6.59
C ARG A 335 -23.37 -5.48 -6.16
N LEU A 336 -22.43 -4.56 -6.47
CA LEU A 336 -21.06 -4.62 -5.95
C LEU A 336 -21.07 -4.90 -4.44
N ASP A 337 -20.28 -5.87 -4.00
CA ASP A 337 -20.21 -6.27 -2.59
C ASP A 337 -18.77 -6.30 -2.10
N ALA A 338 -18.57 -6.07 -0.81
CA ALA A 338 -17.27 -6.09 -0.16
C ALA A 338 -16.71 -7.52 -0.12
N THR A 339 -15.43 -7.69 -0.39
CA THR A 339 -14.75 -8.99 -0.46
C THR A 339 -13.43 -8.94 0.30
N ALA A 340 -13.39 -9.57 1.50
CA ALA A 340 -12.21 -9.52 2.37
C ALA A 340 -10.95 -10.11 1.72
N ASN A 341 -11.10 -11.24 1.02
CA ASN A 341 -10.01 -11.99 0.39
C ASN A 341 -10.06 -11.86 -1.13
N LEU A 342 -10.16 -10.63 -1.63
CA LEU A 342 -10.17 -10.38 -3.07
C LEU A 342 -8.77 -10.70 -3.62
N PRO A 343 -8.63 -11.61 -4.63
CA PRO A 343 -7.34 -11.86 -5.25
C PRO A 343 -6.85 -10.61 -6.01
N PHE A 344 -5.55 -10.61 -6.25
CA PHE A 344 -4.90 -9.53 -7.00
C PHE A 344 -5.46 -9.40 -8.41
#